data_e3a323bc2fe3fd69adace762d293a1fa
#
_entry.id   e3a323bc2fe3fd69adace762d293a1fa
#
_cell.length_a   1.000
_cell.length_b   1.000
_cell.length_c   1.000
_cell.angle_alpha   90.00
_cell.angle_beta   90.00
_cell.angle_gamma   90.00
#
_symmetry.space_group_name_H-M   'P 1'
#
loop_
_entity.id
_entity.type
_entity.pdbx_description
1 polymer ?
#
loop_
_entity_poly.entity_id
_entity_poly.type
_entity_poly.pdbx_seq_one_letter_code
_entity_poly.pdbx_strand_id
1 'polypeptide(L)'
;MTFQIQACDPAPFAAFFALTDKALAKRNIRRVTVTAKPGTPCRVSLADAEIGETVLLVNFEHQPAQTPFRSRHAIFVREGVAQAHPAVGCVPEVLLSRLISLRSFDHQDMMIEADVVPGPALGKAIERALSNPAAAYLHLHFAKQGCFAASVRRVQGLLP
;
A
#
# COMPACT_ATOMS: atom_id res chain seq x y z
N MET A 1 -12.71 -14.32 10.97
CA MET A 1 -12.46 -12.87 11.19
C MET A 1 -12.27 -12.23 9.83
N THR A 2 -12.95 -11.12 9.58
CA THR A 2 -12.93 -10.46 8.26
C THR A 2 -11.98 -9.27 8.28
N PHE A 3 -11.37 -8.98 7.15
CA PHE A 3 -10.44 -7.87 6.96
C PHE A 3 -10.78 -7.05 5.73
N GLN A 4 -10.28 -5.85 5.66
CA GLN A 4 -10.34 -5.03 4.45
C GLN A 4 -8.97 -4.41 4.16
N ILE A 5 -8.52 -4.56 2.92
CA ILE A 5 -7.33 -3.90 2.39
C ILE A 5 -7.72 -2.49 1.97
N GLN A 6 -6.90 -1.51 2.35
CA GLN A 6 -7.13 -0.09 2.11
C GLN A 6 -6.04 0.48 1.21
N ALA A 7 -6.44 1.06 0.09
CA ALA A 7 -5.58 1.81 -0.81
C ALA A 7 -5.23 3.19 -0.23
N CYS A 8 -4.18 3.82 -0.76
CA CYS A 8 -3.88 5.22 -0.45
C CYS A 8 -5.00 6.15 -0.96
N ASP A 9 -5.28 7.19 -0.17
CA ASP A 9 -6.11 8.30 -0.60
C ASP A 9 -5.40 9.06 -1.74
N PRO A 10 -6.07 9.36 -2.88
CA PRO A 10 -5.49 10.13 -3.97
C PRO A 10 -5.29 11.62 -3.65
N ALA A 11 -6.02 12.17 -2.69
CA ALA A 11 -6.04 13.61 -2.41
C ALA A 11 -4.65 14.23 -2.16
N PRO A 12 -3.73 13.61 -1.38
CA PRO A 12 -2.40 14.16 -1.15
C PRO A 12 -1.53 14.27 -2.41
N PHE A 13 -1.85 13.53 -3.46
CA PHE A 13 -1.04 13.45 -4.69
C PHE A 13 -1.60 14.30 -5.84
N ALA A 14 -2.87 14.67 -5.79
CA ALA A 14 -3.59 15.29 -6.92
C ALA A 14 -2.88 16.54 -7.46
N ALA A 15 -2.43 17.43 -6.57
CA ALA A 15 -1.77 18.68 -6.95
C ALA A 15 -0.39 18.46 -7.60
N PHE A 16 0.26 17.33 -7.37
CA PHE A 16 1.60 17.07 -7.91
C PHE A 16 1.59 16.86 -9.43
N PHE A 17 0.51 16.35 -10.00
CA PHE A 17 0.40 16.10 -11.43
C PHE A 17 0.44 17.37 -12.28
N ALA A 18 0.04 18.50 -11.74
CA ALA A 18 0.10 19.80 -12.39
C ALA A 18 1.47 20.49 -12.31
N LEU A 19 2.40 19.95 -11.51
CA LEU A 19 3.71 20.57 -11.32
C LEU A 19 4.67 20.24 -12.48
N THR A 20 5.62 21.16 -12.73
CA THR A 20 6.74 20.88 -13.63
C THR A 20 7.70 19.84 -13.04
N ASP A 21 8.46 19.16 -13.88
CA ASP A 21 9.43 18.16 -13.42
C ASP A 21 10.50 18.75 -12.49
N LYS A 22 10.88 20.02 -12.72
CA LYS A 22 11.77 20.76 -11.81
C LYS A 22 11.14 20.99 -10.43
N ALA A 23 9.85 21.31 -10.37
CA ALA A 23 9.13 21.50 -9.12
C ALA A 23 8.90 20.16 -8.38
N LEU A 24 8.65 19.08 -9.12
CA LEU A 24 8.56 17.72 -8.59
C LEU A 24 9.88 17.26 -7.98
N ALA A 25 11.00 17.47 -8.69
CA ALA A 25 12.32 17.07 -8.23
C ALA A 25 12.70 17.70 -6.87
N LYS A 26 12.30 18.96 -6.62
CA LYS A 26 12.49 19.64 -5.32
C LYS A 26 11.74 18.97 -4.17
N ARG A 27 10.77 18.12 -4.46
CA ARG A 27 9.94 17.38 -3.51
C ARG A 27 10.28 15.89 -3.45
N ASN A 28 11.41 15.49 -4.06
CA ASN A 28 11.78 14.08 -4.22
C ASN A 28 10.72 13.26 -4.96
N ILE A 29 10.07 13.87 -5.96
CA ILE A 29 9.07 13.23 -6.82
C ILE A 29 9.61 13.19 -8.24
N ARG A 30 9.31 12.09 -8.95
CA ARG A 30 9.65 11.94 -10.36
C ARG A 30 8.44 11.54 -11.17
N ARG A 31 8.31 12.16 -12.34
CA ARG A 31 7.34 11.72 -13.36
C ARG A 31 7.97 10.59 -14.17
N VAL A 32 7.22 9.53 -14.37
CA VAL A 32 7.68 8.32 -15.08
C VAL A 32 6.64 7.92 -16.12
N THR A 33 7.08 7.60 -17.31
CA THR A 33 6.26 6.94 -18.33
C THR A 33 6.44 5.43 -18.18
N VAL A 34 5.33 4.71 -18.06
CA VAL A 34 5.33 3.25 -17.89
C VAL A 34 5.75 2.56 -19.17
N THR A 35 6.77 1.72 -19.11
CA THR A 35 7.35 1.02 -20.28
C THR A 35 7.12 -0.49 -20.26
N ALA A 36 6.67 -1.04 -19.12
CA ALA A 36 6.40 -2.46 -18.98
C ALA A 36 5.24 -2.72 -18.00
N LYS A 37 4.51 -3.82 -18.21
CA LYS A 37 3.47 -4.31 -17.30
C LYS A 37 3.60 -5.84 -17.17
N PRO A 38 3.55 -6.39 -15.94
CA PRO A 38 3.52 -5.70 -14.64
C PRO A 38 4.85 -5.02 -14.31
N GLY A 39 4.86 -4.07 -13.36
CA GLY A 39 6.11 -3.42 -12.90
C GLY A 39 5.88 -2.09 -12.18
N THR A 40 4.71 -1.48 -12.38
CA THR A 40 4.39 -0.16 -11.83
C THR A 40 3.10 -0.22 -11.00
N PRO A 41 3.15 -0.82 -9.80
CA PRO A 41 1.97 -0.99 -8.94
C PRO A 41 1.55 0.34 -8.33
N CYS A 42 0.35 0.82 -8.68
CA CYS A 42 -0.23 2.05 -8.12
C CYS A 42 -0.86 1.80 -6.74
N ARG A 43 -0.54 2.64 -5.76
CA ARG A 43 -1.05 2.52 -4.38
C ARG A 43 -2.46 3.06 -4.18
N VAL A 44 -2.94 3.84 -5.14
CA VAL A 44 -4.32 4.39 -5.13
C VAL A 44 -5.30 3.42 -5.79
N SER A 45 -4.99 2.93 -6.99
CA SER A 45 -5.88 2.01 -7.72
C SER A 45 -5.69 0.53 -7.35
N LEU A 46 -4.63 0.17 -6.61
CA LEU A 46 -4.21 -1.21 -6.32
C LEU A 46 -4.16 -2.10 -7.57
N ALA A 47 -3.66 -1.52 -8.65
CA ALA A 47 -3.44 -2.19 -9.94
C ALA A 47 -2.12 -1.71 -10.56
N ASP A 48 -1.50 -2.56 -11.37
CA ASP A 48 -0.36 -2.12 -12.19
C ASP A 48 -0.83 -1.11 -13.24
N ALA A 49 -0.03 -0.06 -13.47
CA ALA A 49 -0.29 0.91 -14.52
C ALA A 49 -0.07 0.29 -15.91
N GLU A 50 -0.78 0.81 -16.91
CA GLU A 50 -0.67 0.38 -18.29
C GLU A 50 0.56 1.00 -18.97
N ILE A 51 1.09 0.31 -19.99
CA ILE A 51 2.19 0.83 -20.81
C ILE A 51 1.75 2.15 -21.46
N GLY A 52 2.60 3.17 -21.39
CA GLY A 52 2.34 4.51 -21.91
C GLY A 52 1.65 5.45 -20.91
N GLU A 53 1.13 4.96 -19.78
CA GLU A 53 0.61 5.85 -18.73
C GLU A 53 1.71 6.68 -18.08
N THR A 54 1.32 7.87 -17.63
CA THR A 54 2.16 8.71 -16.78
C THR A 54 1.83 8.45 -15.31
N VAL A 55 2.86 8.17 -14.53
CA VAL A 55 2.77 7.98 -13.08
C VAL A 55 3.77 8.89 -12.37
N LEU A 56 3.53 9.15 -11.09
CA LEU A 56 4.51 9.78 -10.21
C LEU A 56 5.13 8.73 -9.30
N LEU A 57 6.44 8.77 -9.16
CA LEU A 57 7.19 8.09 -8.11
C LEU A 57 7.40 9.08 -6.97
N VAL A 58 6.74 8.85 -5.84
CA VAL A 58 6.62 9.80 -4.73
C VAL A 58 7.25 9.23 -3.47
N ASN A 59 8.07 10.04 -2.78
CA ASN A 59 8.52 9.69 -1.44
C ASN A 59 7.37 9.91 -0.44
N PHE A 60 6.70 8.83 -0.03
CA PHE A 60 5.49 8.83 0.77
C PHE A 60 5.75 8.35 2.20
N GLU A 61 5.29 9.13 3.18
CA GLU A 61 5.33 8.73 4.59
C GLU A 61 4.13 7.84 4.90
N HIS A 62 4.34 6.54 4.83
CA HIS A 62 3.29 5.55 5.07
C HIS A 62 3.10 5.21 6.55
N GLN A 63 4.11 5.47 7.40
CA GLN A 63 4.03 5.31 8.85
C GLN A 63 4.44 6.63 9.52
N PRO A 64 3.46 7.53 9.80
CA PRO A 64 3.75 8.85 10.36
C PRO A 64 3.84 8.86 11.89
N ALA A 65 3.50 7.75 12.57
CA ALA A 65 3.50 7.66 14.01
C ALA A 65 4.85 8.04 14.62
N GLN A 66 4.85 8.70 15.77
CA GLN A 66 6.04 9.15 16.48
C GLN A 66 6.69 8.00 17.27
N THR A 67 7.09 6.95 16.55
CA THR A 67 7.73 5.74 17.07
C THR A 67 9.01 5.46 16.29
N PRO A 68 9.89 4.55 16.75
CA PRO A 68 11.05 4.10 15.97
C PRO A 68 10.69 3.52 14.59
N PHE A 69 9.44 3.14 14.35
CA PHE A 69 8.96 2.59 13.09
C PHE A 69 8.46 3.64 12.10
N ARG A 70 8.53 4.93 12.45
CA ARG A 70 8.22 6.01 11.51
C ARG A 70 9.03 5.85 10.23
N SER A 71 8.35 5.81 9.09
CA SER A 71 9.02 5.47 7.84
C SER A 71 8.33 6.01 6.61
N ARG A 72 9.14 6.25 5.58
CA ARG A 72 8.72 6.66 4.24
C ARG A 72 9.46 5.82 3.20
N HIS A 73 8.82 5.68 2.04
CA HIS A 73 9.40 4.99 0.90
C HIS A 73 8.84 5.52 -0.42
N ALA A 74 9.51 5.22 -1.52
CA ALA A 74 9.01 5.54 -2.85
C ALA A 74 7.82 4.66 -3.21
N ILE A 75 6.74 5.28 -3.68
CA ILE A 75 5.54 4.61 -4.19
C ILE A 75 5.12 5.16 -5.55
N PHE A 76 4.49 4.34 -6.39
CA PHE A 76 3.88 4.80 -7.64
C PHE A 76 2.43 5.20 -7.42
N VAL A 77 2.04 6.32 -8.05
CA VAL A 77 0.68 6.85 -8.09
C VAL A 77 0.33 7.21 -9.53
N ARG A 78 -0.78 6.68 -10.06
CA ARG A 78 -1.32 6.98 -11.40
C ARG A 78 -2.11 8.28 -11.37
N GLU A 79 -2.10 9.02 -12.48
CA GLU A 79 -2.87 10.25 -12.64
C GLU A 79 -4.37 9.96 -12.78
N GLY A 80 -5.21 10.72 -12.05
CA GLY A 80 -6.66 10.72 -12.23
C GLY A 80 -7.40 9.44 -11.88
N VAL A 81 -6.73 8.47 -11.22
CA VAL A 81 -7.40 7.21 -10.84
C VAL A 81 -8.20 7.36 -9.55
N ALA A 82 -9.32 6.65 -9.48
CA ALA A 82 -10.10 6.53 -8.26
C ALA A 82 -9.38 5.65 -7.23
N GLN A 83 -9.62 5.93 -5.96
CA GLN A 83 -9.17 5.07 -4.86
C GLN A 83 -9.85 3.71 -4.95
N ALA A 84 -9.05 2.65 -4.88
CA ALA A 84 -9.59 1.30 -4.83
C ALA A 84 -10.24 1.01 -3.48
N HIS A 85 -11.38 0.32 -3.52
CA HIS A 85 -12.09 -0.17 -2.35
C HIS A 85 -12.30 -1.69 -2.47
N PRO A 86 -11.27 -2.51 -2.24
CA PRO A 86 -11.41 -3.96 -2.29
C PRO A 86 -12.54 -4.43 -1.38
N ALA A 87 -13.30 -5.42 -1.83
CA ALA A 87 -14.34 -6.01 -0.99
C ALA A 87 -13.72 -6.67 0.25
N VAL A 88 -14.52 -6.80 1.31
CA VAL A 88 -14.12 -7.46 2.55
C VAL A 88 -13.62 -8.88 2.26
N GLY A 89 -12.45 -9.22 2.78
CA GLY A 89 -11.79 -10.52 2.58
C GLY A 89 -11.12 -10.69 1.22
N CYS A 90 -11.20 -9.72 0.31
CA CYS A 90 -10.59 -9.81 -1.02
C CYS A 90 -9.17 -9.25 -1.04
N VAL A 91 -8.28 -9.97 -1.73
CA VAL A 91 -6.89 -9.55 -1.99
C VAL A 91 -6.79 -9.13 -3.46
N PRO A 92 -6.40 -7.87 -3.77
CA PRO A 92 -6.19 -7.41 -5.14
C PRO A 92 -5.10 -8.18 -5.87
N GLU A 93 -5.25 -8.32 -7.20
CA GLU A 93 -4.31 -9.04 -8.08
C GLU A 93 -2.87 -8.52 -7.96
N VAL A 94 -2.69 -7.22 -7.82
CA VAL A 94 -1.36 -6.58 -7.64
C VAL A 94 -0.60 -7.11 -6.42
N LEU A 95 -1.31 -7.61 -5.40
CA LEU A 95 -0.73 -8.25 -4.22
C LEU A 95 -0.62 -9.77 -4.40
N LEU A 96 -1.61 -10.41 -5.05
CA LEU A 96 -1.61 -11.85 -5.32
C LEU A 96 -0.41 -12.29 -6.16
N SER A 97 -0.01 -11.46 -7.12
CA SER A 97 1.10 -11.76 -8.04
C SER A 97 2.50 -11.51 -7.46
N ARG A 98 2.63 -11.09 -6.21
CA ARG A 98 3.90 -10.65 -5.60
C ARG A 98 4.19 -11.32 -4.27
N LEU A 99 5.47 -11.26 -3.87
CA LEU A 99 5.92 -11.60 -2.52
C LEU A 99 5.66 -10.40 -1.61
N ILE A 100 4.99 -10.61 -0.48
CA ILE A 100 4.51 -9.55 0.42
C ILE A 100 5.15 -9.70 1.80
N SER A 101 5.74 -8.60 2.29
CA SER A 101 6.09 -8.46 3.70
C SER A 101 4.85 -7.91 4.44
N LEU A 102 4.32 -8.70 5.36
CA LEU A 102 3.21 -8.36 6.22
C LEU A 102 3.77 -7.91 7.56
N ARG A 103 3.34 -6.76 8.05
CA ARG A 103 3.82 -6.16 9.30
C ARG A 103 2.65 -5.79 10.17
N SER A 104 2.61 -6.33 11.41
CA SER A 104 1.55 -6.08 12.38
C SER A 104 1.97 -5.00 13.37
N PHE A 105 1.08 -4.04 13.60
CA PHE A 105 1.28 -2.94 14.54
C PHE A 105 0.22 -2.99 15.64
N ASP A 106 0.61 -2.65 16.86
CA ASP A 106 -0.29 -2.52 17.99
C ASP A 106 -0.96 -1.12 18.06
N HIS A 107 -1.71 -0.86 19.13
CA HIS A 107 -2.39 0.42 19.37
C HIS A 107 -1.46 1.57 19.72
N GLN A 108 -0.18 1.31 19.98
CA GLN A 108 0.88 2.28 20.20
C GLN A 108 1.76 2.46 18.96
N ASP A 109 1.33 1.94 17.80
CA ASP A 109 2.06 1.98 16.53
C ASP A 109 3.43 1.30 16.57
N MET A 110 3.62 0.35 17.49
CA MET A 110 4.81 -0.50 17.56
C MET A 110 4.62 -1.76 16.71
N MET A 111 5.64 -2.13 15.96
CA MET A 111 5.62 -3.39 15.20
C MET A 111 5.77 -4.56 16.17
N ILE A 112 4.79 -5.45 16.21
CA ILE A 112 4.75 -6.59 17.13
C ILE A 112 4.99 -7.94 16.44
N GLU A 113 4.77 -8.01 15.13
CA GLU A 113 4.98 -9.23 14.33
C GLU A 113 5.23 -8.86 12.87
N ALA A 114 6.05 -9.64 12.18
CA ALA A 114 6.25 -9.53 10.73
C ALA A 114 6.47 -10.90 10.09
N ASP A 115 6.05 -11.02 8.82
CA ASP A 115 6.22 -12.23 8.02
C ASP A 115 6.43 -11.87 6.55
N VAL A 116 6.92 -12.81 5.77
CA VAL A 116 7.03 -12.70 4.31
C VAL A 116 6.33 -13.87 3.67
N VAL A 117 5.29 -13.60 2.88
CA VAL A 117 4.44 -14.63 2.29
C VAL A 117 4.23 -14.40 0.78
N PRO A 118 4.06 -15.47 0.00
CA PRO A 118 3.63 -15.33 -1.39
C PRO A 118 2.20 -14.81 -1.44
N GLY A 119 1.88 -13.99 -2.45
CA GLY A 119 0.57 -13.36 -2.61
C GLY A 119 -0.64 -14.29 -2.49
N PRO A 120 -0.64 -15.50 -3.07
CA PRO A 120 -1.75 -16.45 -2.90
C PRO A 120 -2.00 -16.89 -1.44
N ALA A 121 -1.00 -16.82 -0.57
CA ALA A 121 -1.14 -17.12 0.86
C ALA A 121 -1.52 -15.89 1.71
N LEU A 122 -1.54 -14.69 1.12
CA LEU A 122 -1.67 -13.44 1.86
C LEU A 122 -2.98 -13.33 2.65
N GLY A 123 -4.11 -13.74 2.07
CA GLY A 123 -5.41 -13.67 2.76
C GLY A 123 -5.40 -14.44 4.09
N LYS A 124 -4.92 -15.68 4.08
CA LYS A 124 -4.79 -16.49 5.30
C LYS A 124 -3.77 -15.92 6.29
N ALA A 125 -2.68 -15.34 5.78
CA ALA A 125 -1.68 -14.70 6.64
C ALA A 125 -2.24 -13.45 7.34
N ILE A 126 -3.04 -12.64 6.64
CA ILE A 126 -3.77 -11.49 7.22
C ILE A 126 -4.71 -11.95 8.32
N GLU A 127 -5.54 -12.98 8.07
CA GLU A 127 -6.48 -13.49 9.07
C GLU A 127 -5.75 -14.00 10.31
N ARG A 128 -4.64 -14.74 10.13
CA ARG A 128 -3.79 -15.20 11.23
C ARG A 128 -3.22 -14.04 12.03
N ALA A 129 -2.62 -13.05 11.37
CA ALA A 129 -2.03 -11.89 12.04
C ALA A 129 -3.09 -11.08 12.82
N LEU A 130 -4.28 -10.88 12.23
CA LEU A 130 -5.39 -10.19 12.91
C LEU A 130 -6.07 -11.04 13.98
N SER A 131 -5.83 -12.35 14.08
CA SER A 131 -6.31 -13.16 15.20
C SER A 131 -5.59 -12.81 16.51
N ASN A 132 -4.41 -12.23 16.45
CA ASN A 132 -3.73 -11.64 17.59
C ASN A 132 -4.52 -10.39 18.06
N PRO A 133 -5.09 -10.37 19.28
CA PRO A 133 -5.86 -9.22 19.76
C PRO A 133 -5.02 -7.96 19.94
N ALA A 134 -3.69 -8.08 20.11
CA ALA A 134 -2.79 -6.94 20.20
C ALA A 134 -2.56 -6.24 18.86
N ALA A 135 -2.79 -6.92 17.72
CA ALA A 135 -2.64 -6.29 16.41
C ALA A 135 -3.79 -5.31 16.15
N ALA A 136 -3.50 -4.03 16.04
CA ALA A 136 -4.47 -2.98 15.73
C ALA A 136 -4.71 -2.85 14.23
N TYR A 137 -3.65 -2.94 13.44
CA TYR A 137 -3.67 -2.88 11.97
C TYR A 137 -2.43 -3.54 11.38
N LEU A 138 -2.46 -3.76 10.04
CA LEU A 138 -1.31 -4.29 9.31
C LEU A 138 -0.88 -3.32 8.22
N HIS A 139 0.42 -3.33 7.91
CA HIS A 139 0.97 -2.80 6.66
C HIS A 139 1.45 -3.95 5.77
N LEU A 140 1.15 -3.84 4.48
CA LEU A 140 1.63 -4.72 3.43
C LEU A 140 2.71 -3.99 2.63
N HIS A 141 3.83 -4.64 2.40
CA HIS A 141 4.94 -4.11 1.60
C HIS A 141 5.30 -5.08 0.50
N PHE A 142 5.68 -4.59 -0.68
CA PHE A 142 6.30 -5.42 -1.71
C PHE A 142 7.68 -5.84 -1.22
N ALA A 143 7.85 -7.14 -0.94
CA ALA A 143 9.01 -7.63 -0.20
C ALA A 143 10.35 -7.36 -0.92
N LYS A 144 10.39 -7.47 -2.26
CA LYS A 144 11.62 -7.25 -3.04
C LYS A 144 12.14 -5.82 -2.95
N GLN A 145 11.26 -4.83 -3.06
CA GLN A 145 11.61 -3.40 -3.01
C GLN A 145 11.53 -2.83 -1.59
N GLY A 146 10.83 -3.49 -0.68
CA GLY A 146 10.57 -3.03 0.69
C GLY A 146 9.54 -1.91 0.80
N CYS A 147 8.96 -1.45 -0.31
CA CYS A 147 8.05 -0.30 -0.34
C CYS A 147 6.63 -0.64 0.11
N PHE A 148 5.97 0.33 0.74
CA PHE A 148 4.57 0.22 1.17
C PHE A 148 3.63 -0.07 0.00
N ALA A 149 2.69 -0.98 0.20
CA ALA A 149 1.68 -1.36 -0.80
C ALA A 149 0.27 -0.93 -0.36
N ALA A 150 -0.17 -1.33 0.82
CA ALA A 150 -1.50 -1.05 1.35
C ALA A 150 -1.53 -1.23 2.88
N SER A 151 -2.55 -0.69 3.54
CA SER A 151 -2.87 -1.03 4.92
C SER A 151 -4.01 -2.04 4.99
N VAL A 152 -4.17 -2.67 6.16
CA VAL A 152 -5.26 -3.63 6.42
C VAL A 152 -5.86 -3.34 7.79
N ARG A 153 -7.19 -3.39 7.85
CA ARG A 153 -7.94 -3.26 9.10
C ARG A 153 -8.89 -4.44 9.30
N ARG A 154 -9.18 -4.73 10.57
CA ARG A 154 -10.32 -5.60 10.88
C ARG A 154 -11.62 -4.95 10.42
N VAL A 155 -12.50 -5.75 9.85
CA VAL A 155 -13.90 -5.37 9.69
C VAL A 155 -14.64 -6.00 10.86
N GLN A 156 -15.21 -5.16 11.72
CA GLN A 156 -16.14 -5.64 12.72
C GLN A 156 -17.39 -6.12 11.97
N GLY A 157 -17.70 -7.41 12.08
CA GLY A 157 -18.96 -7.91 11.56
C GLY A 157 -20.11 -7.15 12.21
N LEU A 158 -21.04 -6.65 11.42
CA LEU A 158 -22.39 -6.42 11.91
C LEU A 158 -22.84 -7.76 12.50
N LEU A 159 -22.95 -7.83 13.81
CA LEU A 159 -23.63 -8.96 14.44
C LEU A 159 -25.04 -9.02 13.84
N PRO A 160 -25.48 -10.21 13.43
CA PRO A 160 -26.83 -10.38 12.90
C PRO A 160 -27.89 -9.97 13.91
#